data_796d2a5c522865706f7037253c468028
#
_entry.id   796d2a5c522865706f7037253c468028
#
_cell.length_a   1.000
_cell.length_b   1.000
_cell.length_c   1.000
_cell.angle_alpha   90.00
_cell.angle_beta   90.00
_cell.angle_gamma   90.00
#
_symmetry.space_group_name_H-M   'P 1'
#
loop_
_entity.id
_entity.type
_entity.pdbx_description
1 polymer ?
#
loop_
_entity_poly.entity_id
_entity_poly.type
_entity_poly.pdbx_seq_one_letter_code
_entity_poly.pdbx_strand_id
1 'polypeptide(L)'
;MAKSIDLRAVSGCTCLRARRIARQLTQAYDGALGLVGLTVNQFGVLAKLYGATRGGQASVPIGALADRLGMHPTTLNRDLKPLRAQGLVADAIDASDRRVRALTITDKGRARLRKAVPFWRAAQKRLEAALGAHVARRLNEALDHAVARLQGGAQSRRDPL
;
A
#
# COMPACT_ATOMS: atom_id res chain seq x y z
N MET A 1 20.96 -25.66 34.18
CA MET A 1 20.45 -24.29 34.44
C MET A 1 20.04 -23.66 33.12
N ALA A 2 18.77 -23.46 32.85
CA ALA A 2 18.30 -22.79 31.66
C ALA A 2 18.68 -21.30 31.75
N LYS A 3 19.43 -20.77 30.76
CA LYS A 3 19.73 -19.35 30.63
C LYS A 3 18.41 -18.58 30.50
N SER A 4 18.12 -17.66 31.41
CA SER A 4 16.95 -16.80 31.30
C SER A 4 17.05 -15.97 29.99
N ILE A 5 15.96 -15.93 29.24
CA ILE A 5 15.90 -15.13 28.00
C ILE A 5 15.68 -13.69 28.40
N ASP A 6 16.59 -12.78 28.00
CA ASP A 6 16.40 -11.34 28.19
C ASP A 6 15.42 -10.80 27.12
N LEU A 7 14.18 -10.56 27.52
CA LEU A 7 13.12 -10.03 26.65
C LEU A 7 13.13 -8.50 26.55
N ARG A 8 14.01 -7.78 27.26
CA ARG A 8 14.06 -6.31 27.23
C ARG A 8 14.42 -5.79 25.85
N ALA A 9 15.37 -6.43 25.17
CA ALA A 9 15.75 -6.09 23.80
C ALA A 9 14.59 -6.31 22.80
N VAL A 10 13.77 -7.36 23.03
CA VAL A 10 12.61 -7.68 22.17
C VAL A 10 11.51 -6.62 22.27
N SER A 11 11.29 -6.05 23.46
CA SER A 11 10.29 -4.99 23.66
C SER A 11 10.61 -3.70 22.91
N GLY A 12 11.90 -3.47 22.57
CA GLY A 12 12.39 -2.37 21.73
C GLY A 12 12.26 -2.60 20.21
N CYS A 13 11.81 -3.78 19.76
CA CYS A 13 11.82 -4.17 18.36
C CYS A 13 10.96 -3.24 17.48
N THR A 14 11.63 -2.54 16.55
CA THR A 14 10.98 -1.64 15.60
C THR A 14 9.98 -2.37 14.70
N CYS A 15 10.30 -3.60 14.26
CA CYS A 15 9.41 -4.39 13.43
C CYS A 15 8.08 -4.70 14.14
N LEU A 16 8.12 -5.08 15.42
CA LEU A 16 6.90 -5.36 16.19
C LEU A 16 6.04 -4.11 16.38
N ARG A 17 6.67 -2.95 16.62
CA ARG A 17 5.98 -1.66 16.74
C ARG A 17 5.35 -1.24 15.40
N ALA A 18 6.11 -1.32 14.30
CA ALA A 18 5.62 -1.03 12.95
C ALA A 18 4.44 -1.92 12.56
N ARG A 19 4.52 -3.23 12.84
CA ARG A 19 3.41 -4.17 12.58
C ARG A 19 2.18 -3.88 13.44
N ARG A 20 2.36 -3.46 14.68
CA ARG A 20 1.25 -3.09 15.57
C ARG A 20 0.52 -1.86 15.03
N ILE A 21 1.24 -0.79 14.72
CA ILE A 21 0.63 0.43 14.19
C ILE A 21 0.01 0.18 12.82
N ALA A 22 0.67 -0.55 11.92
CA ALA A 22 0.12 -0.90 10.61
C ALA A 22 -1.23 -1.63 10.73
N ARG A 23 -1.38 -2.58 11.66
CA ARG A 23 -2.68 -3.25 11.89
C ARG A 23 -3.75 -2.29 12.36
N GLN A 24 -3.44 -1.39 13.29
CA GLN A 24 -4.40 -0.40 13.81
C GLN A 24 -4.85 0.57 12.71
N LEU A 25 -3.91 1.06 11.90
CA LEU A 25 -4.22 1.92 10.76
C LEU A 25 -5.08 1.19 9.72
N THR A 26 -4.70 -0.04 9.36
CA THR A 26 -5.48 -0.86 8.42
C THR A 26 -6.93 -1.01 8.88
N GLN A 27 -7.15 -1.37 10.15
CA GLN A 27 -8.50 -1.51 10.72
C GLN A 27 -9.30 -0.20 10.65
N ALA A 28 -8.67 0.93 10.98
CA ALA A 28 -9.33 2.23 10.95
C ALA A 28 -9.77 2.64 9.54
N TYR A 29 -8.91 2.42 8.54
CA TYR A 29 -9.23 2.73 7.15
C TYR A 29 -10.19 1.72 6.54
N ASP A 30 -10.04 0.43 6.82
CA ASP A 30 -10.93 -0.63 6.32
C ASP A 30 -12.35 -0.45 6.85
N GLY A 31 -12.52 -0.01 8.10
CA GLY A 31 -13.82 0.33 8.65
C GLY A 31 -14.54 1.43 7.88
N ALA A 32 -13.82 2.46 7.42
CA ALA A 32 -14.39 3.54 6.64
C ALA A 32 -14.61 3.14 5.16
N LEU A 33 -13.62 2.50 4.54
CA LEU A 33 -13.65 2.12 3.13
C LEU A 33 -14.57 0.92 2.86
N GLY A 34 -14.84 0.09 3.87
CA GLY A 34 -15.79 -1.02 3.82
C GLY A 34 -17.21 -0.57 3.42
N LEU A 35 -17.60 0.67 3.77
CA LEU A 35 -18.89 1.26 3.35
C LEU A 35 -19.04 1.39 1.82
N VAL A 36 -17.93 1.39 1.10
CA VAL A 36 -17.91 1.39 -0.37
C VAL A 36 -17.34 0.09 -0.96
N GLY A 37 -17.22 -0.96 -0.14
CA GLY A 37 -16.79 -2.29 -0.56
C GLY A 37 -15.31 -2.38 -0.95
N LEU A 38 -14.44 -1.60 -0.28
CA LEU A 38 -12.99 -1.62 -0.49
C LEU A 38 -12.26 -1.81 0.83
N THR A 39 -11.10 -2.48 0.77
CA THR A 39 -10.06 -2.40 1.81
C THR A 39 -9.10 -1.24 1.49
N VAL A 40 -8.30 -0.82 2.48
CA VAL A 40 -7.27 0.21 2.28
C VAL A 40 -6.24 -0.22 1.22
N ASN A 41 -5.89 -1.50 1.16
CA ASN A 41 -5.01 -2.04 0.13
C ASN A 41 -5.62 -1.88 -1.26
N GLN A 42 -6.88 -2.27 -1.43
CA GLN A 42 -7.61 -2.15 -2.70
C GLN A 42 -7.78 -0.70 -3.13
N PHE A 43 -8.08 0.20 -2.18
CA PHE A 43 -8.08 1.64 -2.41
C PHE A 43 -6.71 2.12 -2.91
N GLY A 44 -5.62 1.69 -2.26
CA GLY A 44 -4.24 2.00 -2.66
C GLY A 44 -3.92 1.54 -4.08
N VAL A 45 -4.32 0.31 -4.45
CA VAL A 45 -4.19 -0.21 -5.82
C VAL A 45 -4.89 0.70 -6.83
N LEU A 46 -6.18 1.01 -6.61
CA LEU A 46 -6.94 1.89 -7.51
C LEU A 46 -6.35 3.29 -7.60
N ALA A 47 -5.89 3.85 -6.47
CA ALA A 47 -5.26 5.17 -6.43
C ALA A 47 -3.94 5.22 -7.22
N LYS A 48 -3.08 4.20 -7.09
CA LYS A 48 -1.82 4.11 -7.85
C LYS A 48 -2.04 3.93 -9.35
N LEU A 49 -2.99 3.08 -9.74
CA LEU A 49 -3.36 2.91 -11.15
C LEU A 49 -3.95 4.21 -11.74
N TYR A 50 -4.81 4.88 -11.00
CA TYR A 50 -5.38 6.16 -11.42
C TYR A 50 -4.30 7.25 -11.58
N GLY A 51 -3.38 7.35 -10.63
CA GLY A 51 -2.26 8.28 -10.70
C GLY A 51 -1.37 8.04 -11.92
N ALA A 52 -1.06 6.78 -12.22
CA ALA A 52 -0.29 6.39 -13.39
C ALA A 52 -0.98 6.79 -14.70
N THR A 53 -2.30 6.57 -14.81
CA THR A 53 -3.08 6.96 -16.00
C THR A 53 -3.07 8.47 -16.20
N ARG A 54 -3.15 9.26 -15.14
CA ARG A 54 -3.01 10.74 -15.22
C ARG A 54 -1.62 11.18 -15.63
N GLY A 55 -0.59 10.41 -15.31
CA GLY A 55 0.79 10.62 -15.76
C GLY A 55 1.08 10.09 -17.16
N GLY A 56 0.06 9.73 -17.96
CA GLY A 56 0.20 9.27 -19.34
C GLY A 56 0.50 7.78 -19.50
N GLN A 57 0.56 6.99 -18.43
CA GLN A 57 0.76 5.55 -18.52
C GLN A 57 -0.58 4.84 -18.82
N ALA A 58 -0.66 4.13 -19.93
CA ALA A 58 -1.87 3.36 -20.29
C ALA A 58 -2.11 2.18 -19.34
N SER A 59 -1.04 1.57 -18.84
CA SER A 59 -1.06 0.41 -17.92
C SER A 59 0.14 0.44 -16.99
N VAL A 60 0.08 -0.37 -15.92
CA VAL A 60 1.16 -0.50 -14.93
C VAL A 60 1.53 -1.98 -14.80
N PRO A 61 2.80 -2.38 -15.02
CA PRO A 61 3.28 -3.72 -14.76
C PRO A 61 2.97 -4.15 -13.33
N ILE A 62 2.53 -5.41 -13.14
CA ILE A 62 2.14 -5.93 -11.83
C ILE A 62 3.31 -5.86 -10.84
N GLY A 63 4.54 -6.17 -11.28
CA GLY A 63 5.73 -6.05 -10.44
C GLY A 63 5.97 -4.61 -9.99
N ALA A 64 5.94 -3.65 -10.90
CA ALA A 64 6.10 -2.23 -10.58
C ALA A 64 4.99 -1.72 -9.65
N LEU A 65 3.78 -2.23 -9.77
CA LEU A 65 2.68 -1.88 -8.85
C LEU A 65 2.93 -2.45 -7.45
N ALA A 66 3.40 -3.70 -7.35
CA ALA A 66 3.78 -4.31 -6.08
C ALA A 66 4.88 -3.51 -5.37
N ASP A 67 5.92 -3.12 -6.10
CA ASP A 67 7.03 -2.30 -5.58
C ASP A 67 6.55 -0.93 -5.07
N ARG A 68 5.70 -0.24 -5.87
CA ARG A 68 5.10 1.06 -5.49
C ARG A 68 4.21 0.98 -4.25
N LEU A 69 3.63 -0.18 -3.97
CA LEU A 69 2.78 -0.43 -2.80
C LEU A 69 3.55 -1.05 -1.63
N GLY A 70 4.83 -1.39 -1.81
CA GLY A 70 5.62 -2.10 -0.81
C GLY A 70 5.05 -3.49 -0.49
N MET A 71 4.42 -4.14 -1.48
CA MET A 71 3.73 -5.42 -1.31
C MET A 71 4.51 -6.57 -1.95
N HIS A 72 4.44 -7.74 -1.31
CA HIS A 72 4.85 -8.96 -1.99
C HIS A 72 3.87 -9.28 -3.13
N PRO A 73 4.33 -9.77 -4.30
CA PRO A 73 3.45 -10.10 -5.43
C PRO A 73 2.27 -11.00 -5.09
N THR A 74 2.46 -11.98 -4.20
CA THR A 74 1.39 -12.87 -3.73
C THR A 74 0.28 -12.11 -2.99
N THR A 75 0.66 -11.13 -2.15
CA THR A 75 -0.30 -10.29 -1.42
C THR A 75 -1.08 -9.41 -2.39
N LEU A 76 -0.39 -8.78 -3.34
CA LEU A 76 -1.04 -7.97 -4.38
C LEU A 76 -2.01 -8.80 -5.21
N ASN A 77 -1.63 -10.00 -5.64
CA ASN A 77 -2.52 -10.89 -6.41
C ASN A 77 -3.81 -11.26 -5.64
N ARG A 78 -3.72 -11.47 -4.33
CA ARG A 78 -4.90 -11.71 -3.49
C ARG A 78 -5.83 -10.49 -3.47
N ASP A 79 -5.29 -9.29 -3.34
CA ASP A 79 -6.07 -8.05 -3.33
C ASP A 79 -6.65 -7.71 -4.73
N LEU A 80 -5.96 -8.11 -5.81
CA LEU A 80 -6.42 -7.95 -7.18
C LEU A 80 -7.60 -8.86 -7.54
N LYS A 81 -7.69 -10.06 -6.96
CA LYS A 81 -8.75 -11.03 -7.29
C LYS A 81 -10.17 -10.43 -7.17
N PRO A 82 -10.57 -9.82 -6.04
CA PRO A 82 -11.88 -9.18 -5.92
C PRO A 82 -12.03 -7.92 -6.79
N LEU A 83 -10.95 -7.17 -7.05
CA LEU A 83 -11.00 -6.00 -7.93
C LEU A 83 -11.29 -6.40 -9.38
N ARG A 84 -10.67 -7.48 -9.87
CA ARG A 84 -10.96 -8.06 -11.19
C ARG A 84 -12.39 -8.59 -11.27
N ALA A 85 -12.80 -9.37 -10.28
CA ALA A 85 -14.16 -9.93 -10.23
C ALA A 85 -15.25 -8.85 -10.26
N GLN A 86 -14.99 -7.69 -9.66
CA GLN A 86 -15.89 -6.54 -9.69
C GLN A 86 -15.73 -5.66 -10.96
N GLY A 87 -14.78 -5.97 -11.84
CA GLY A 87 -14.48 -5.18 -13.04
C GLY A 87 -13.93 -3.78 -12.75
N LEU A 88 -13.24 -3.59 -11.61
CA LEU A 88 -12.65 -2.31 -11.21
C LEU A 88 -11.27 -2.09 -11.82
N VAL A 89 -10.58 -3.19 -12.12
CA VAL A 89 -9.33 -3.23 -12.87
C VAL A 89 -9.44 -4.21 -14.01
N ALA A 90 -8.68 -3.99 -15.06
CA ALA A 90 -8.55 -4.90 -16.20
C ALA A 90 -7.09 -5.29 -16.40
N ASP A 91 -6.88 -6.54 -16.84
CA ASP A 91 -5.57 -6.98 -17.29
C ASP A 91 -5.22 -6.27 -18.60
N ALA A 92 -3.98 -5.89 -18.73
CA ALA A 92 -3.41 -5.26 -19.91
C ALA A 92 -2.04 -5.89 -20.20
N ILE A 93 -1.52 -5.61 -21.35
CA ILE A 93 -0.16 -5.96 -21.75
C ILE A 93 0.69 -4.68 -21.63
N ASP A 94 1.89 -4.80 -21.12
CA ASP A 94 2.81 -3.66 -21.07
C ASP A 94 3.15 -3.17 -22.48
N ALA A 95 3.18 -1.85 -22.67
CA ALA A 95 3.42 -1.26 -23.97
C ALA A 95 4.87 -1.46 -24.48
N SER A 96 5.82 -1.64 -23.54
CA SER A 96 7.24 -1.82 -23.85
C SER A 96 7.65 -3.28 -23.98
N ASP A 97 6.98 -4.20 -23.25
CA ASP A 97 7.25 -5.64 -23.32
C ASP A 97 5.95 -6.45 -23.23
N ARG A 98 5.56 -7.05 -24.35
CA ARG A 98 4.32 -7.85 -24.48
C ARG A 98 4.30 -9.11 -23.62
N ARG A 99 5.43 -9.51 -23.00
CA ARG A 99 5.51 -10.64 -22.07
C ARG A 99 5.14 -10.23 -20.63
N VAL A 100 5.14 -8.92 -20.36
CA VAL A 100 4.88 -8.39 -19.03
C VAL A 100 3.37 -8.15 -18.83
N ARG A 101 2.80 -8.82 -17.84
CA ARG A 101 1.43 -8.61 -17.42
C ARG A 101 1.31 -7.26 -16.70
N ALA A 102 0.39 -6.45 -17.16
CA ALA A 102 0.10 -5.14 -16.62
C ALA A 102 -1.37 -5.01 -16.24
N LEU A 103 -1.72 -3.93 -15.57
CA LEU A 103 -3.07 -3.61 -15.12
C LEU A 103 -3.42 -2.18 -15.50
N THR A 104 -4.70 -1.97 -15.78
CA THR A 104 -5.27 -0.64 -15.92
C THR A 104 -6.51 -0.49 -15.06
N ILE A 105 -6.81 0.75 -14.66
CA ILE A 105 -8.06 1.07 -13.96
C ILE A 105 -9.18 1.27 -14.98
N THR A 106 -10.33 0.61 -14.76
CA THR A 106 -11.51 0.79 -15.61
C THR A 106 -12.30 2.04 -15.22
N ASP A 107 -13.27 2.46 -16.05
CA ASP A 107 -14.16 3.57 -15.69
C ASP A 107 -14.99 3.26 -14.44
N LYS A 108 -15.39 2.00 -14.26
CA LYS A 108 -16.03 1.51 -13.04
C LYS A 108 -15.11 1.63 -11.83
N GLY A 109 -13.82 1.32 -11.99
CA GLY A 109 -12.78 1.50 -10.98
C GLY A 109 -12.57 2.98 -10.62
N ARG A 110 -12.51 3.86 -11.63
CA ARG A 110 -12.43 5.33 -11.42
C ARG A 110 -13.65 5.86 -10.66
N ALA A 111 -14.85 5.39 -11.02
CA ALA A 111 -16.07 5.78 -10.32
C ALA A 111 -16.07 5.28 -8.86
N ARG A 112 -15.63 4.03 -8.60
CA ARG A 112 -15.49 3.49 -7.25
C ARG A 112 -14.47 4.27 -6.44
N LEU A 113 -13.31 4.59 -7.01
CA LEU A 113 -12.28 5.39 -6.36
C LEU A 113 -12.81 6.79 -5.97
N ARG A 114 -13.51 7.47 -6.88
CA ARG A 114 -14.14 8.78 -6.56
C ARG A 114 -15.09 8.69 -5.38
N LYS A 115 -15.92 7.64 -5.31
CA LYS A 115 -16.82 7.40 -4.18
C LYS A 115 -16.06 7.10 -2.88
N ALA A 116 -14.90 6.45 -2.95
CA ALA A 116 -14.11 6.06 -1.79
C ALA A 116 -13.33 7.23 -1.15
N VAL A 117 -12.92 8.22 -1.95
CA VAL A 117 -12.09 9.36 -1.48
C VAL A 117 -12.69 10.10 -0.27
N PRO A 118 -14.00 10.42 -0.19
CA PRO A 118 -14.58 11.06 1.00
C PRO A 118 -14.44 10.20 2.27
N PHE A 119 -14.62 8.89 2.18
CA PHE A 119 -14.50 7.97 3.30
C PHE A 119 -13.05 7.85 3.78
N TRP A 120 -12.11 7.75 2.83
CA TRP A 120 -10.69 7.80 3.13
C TRP A 120 -10.30 9.10 3.83
N ARG A 121 -10.76 10.26 3.33
CA ARG A 121 -10.50 11.57 3.96
C ARG A 121 -11.07 11.65 5.37
N ALA A 122 -12.24 11.08 5.61
CA ALA A 122 -12.83 11.04 6.95
C ALA A 122 -11.99 10.18 7.92
N ALA A 123 -11.49 9.03 7.48
CA ALA A 123 -10.58 8.20 8.26
C ALA A 123 -9.26 8.93 8.55
N GLN A 124 -8.68 9.60 7.55
CA GLN A 124 -7.47 10.41 7.70
C GLN A 124 -7.64 11.51 8.75
N LYS A 125 -8.73 12.29 8.67
CA LYS A 125 -9.03 13.33 9.66
C LYS A 125 -9.18 12.78 11.09
N ARG A 126 -9.83 11.62 11.25
CA ARG A 126 -9.96 10.98 12.57
C ARG A 126 -8.60 10.56 13.11
N LEU A 127 -7.74 10.01 12.26
CA LEU A 127 -6.38 9.65 12.63
C LEU A 127 -5.57 10.88 13.05
N GLU A 128 -5.61 11.95 12.26
CA GLU A 128 -4.93 13.20 12.57
C GLU A 128 -5.43 13.82 13.88
N ALA A 129 -6.74 13.75 14.14
CA ALA A 129 -7.32 14.21 15.40
C ALA A 129 -6.86 13.37 16.59
N ALA A 130 -6.75 12.04 16.43
CA ALA A 130 -6.32 11.13 17.48
C ALA A 130 -4.83 11.26 17.82
N LEU A 131 -3.97 11.49 16.82
CA LEU A 131 -2.52 11.63 17.00
C LEU A 131 -2.09 13.06 17.30
N GLY A 132 -2.89 14.05 16.90
CA GLY A 132 -2.46 15.44 16.73
C GLY A 132 -1.72 15.64 15.40
N ALA A 133 -1.99 16.76 14.73
CA ALA A 133 -1.48 17.04 13.36
C ALA A 133 0.05 17.01 13.28
N HIS A 134 0.75 17.47 14.31
CA HIS A 134 2.22 17.45 14.37
C HIS A 134 2.76 16.02 14.40
N VAL A 135 2.20 15.15 15.26
CA VAL A 135 2.64 13.75 15.38
C VAL A 135 2.33 12.98 14.09
N ALA A 136 1.13 13.17 13.52
CA ALA A 136 0.75 12.51 12.26
C ALA A 136 1.71 12.87 11.10
N ARG A 137 2.08 14.14 10.97
CA ARG A 137 3.06 14.57 9.96
C ARG A 137 4.43 13.94 10.18
N ARG A 138 4.98 14.03 11.39
CA ARG A 138 6.29 13.45 11.71
C ARG A 138 6.33 11.94 11.54
N LEU A 139 5.23 11.25 11.83
CA LEU A 139 5.11 9.81 11.59
C LEU A 139 5.23 9.51 10.09
N ASN A 140 4.50 10.24 9.24
CA ASN A 140 4.57 10.05 7.78
C ASN A 140 5.99 10.31 7.26
N GLU A 141 6.62 11.42 7.65
CA GLU A 141 8.01 11.75 7.29
C GLU A 141 9.00 10.65 7.71
N ALA A 142 8.85 10.11 8.93
CA ALA A 142 9.70 9.04 9.43
C ALA A 142 9.49 7.73 8.67
N LEU A 143 8.24 7.41 8.30
CA LEU A 143 7.91 6.22 7.51
C LEU A 143 8.48 6.33 6.09
N ASP A 144 8.32 7.47 5.42
CA ASP A 144 8.85 7.72 4.08
C ASP A 144 10.39 7.63 4.08
N HIS A 145 11.04 8.26 5.06
CA HIS A 145 12.49 8.18 5.22
C HIS A 145 12.97 6.74 5.46
N ALA A 146 12.27 5.99 6.34
CA ALA A 146 12.62 4.60 6.62
C ALA A 146 12.48 3.71 5.37
N VAL A 147 11.41 3.88 4.60
CA VAL A 147 11.19 3.14 3.34
C VAL A 147 12.33 3.44 2.35
N ALA A 148 12.66 4.72 2.13
CA ALA A 148 13.74 5.11 1.22
C ALA A 148 15.09 4.49 1.60
N ARG A 149 15.44 4.52 2.89
CA ARG A 149 16.70 3.95 3.40
C ARG A 149 16.76 2.43 3.27
N LEU A 150 15.66 1.74 3.57
CA LEU A 150 15.59 0.28 3.48
C LEU A 150 15.62 -0.22 2.03
N GLN A 151 14.99 0.50 1.11
CA GLN A 151 15.02 0.16 -0.33
C GLN A 151 16.40 0.41 -0.93
N GLY A 152 17.07 1.52 -0.62
CA GLY A 152 18.44 1.81 -1.07
C GLY A 152 19.45 0.75 -0.61
N GLY A 153 19.32 0.26 0.62
CA GLY A 153 20.18 -0.82 1.14
C GLY A 153 19.93 -2.19 0.51
N ALA A 154 18.73 -2.44 -0.03
CA ALA A 154 18.40 -3.68 -0.73
C ALA A 154 18.93 -3.71 -2.17
N GLN A 155 18.96 -2.56 -2.85
CA GLN A 155 19.52 -2.40 -4.18
C GLN A 155 21.06 -2.65 -4.17
N SER A 156 21.76 -2.09 -3.19
CA SER A 156 23.20 -2.27 -3.05
C SER A 156 23.66 -3.71 -2.77
N ARG A 157 22.74 -4.57 -2.31
CA ARG A 157 23.01 -6.01 -2.07
C ARG A 157 22.70 -6.90 -3.26
N ARG A 158 22.07 -6.37 -4.32
CA ARG A 158 21.71 -7.12 -5.54
C ARG A 158 22.68 -6.88 -6.70
N ASP A 159 23.63 -5.95 -6.56
CA ASP A 159 24.78 -5.81 -7.45
C ASP A 159 25.98 -6.57 -6.81
N PRO A 160 26.25 -7.84 -7.16
CA PRO A 160 27.55 -8.43 -6.93
C PRO A 160 28.52 -7.84 -7.96
N LEU A 161 29.65 -7.34 -7.47
CA LEU A 161 30.83 -6.98 -8.25
C LEU A 161 31.24 -8.12 -9.19
#